data_7cecc867c6bee5a3be45e9d787ea9576
#
_entry.id   7cecc867c6bee5a3be45e9d787ea9576
#
_cell.length_a   1.000
_cell.length_b   1.000
_cell.length_c   1.000
_cell.angle_alpha   90.00
_cell.angle_beta   90.00
_cell.angle_gamma   90.00
#
_symmetry.space_group_name_H-M   'P 1'
#
loop_
_entity.id
_entity.type
_entity.pdbx_description
1 polymer ?
#
loop_
_entity_poly.entity_id
_entity_poly.type
_entity_poly.pdbx_seq_one_letter_code
_entity_poly.pdbx_strand_id
1 'polypeptide(L)'
;MLQKLLMSYARLNIPEGIQICFLIVENNHEKTACSIINDFRARVSPAEVVYAIEPVLGIASARNHVLNYAADHGYDLLTFADDDEQVEPQWLQELLKERDHHNLDIVGAPVRFAPPEGKLSFWQRIVWQGVDKVNRNAENRSIKKREEGKAGQLKLATGSWMGNLDFFRSSGLRFDAALGQAGGEDWQLWAEAKALGAQTGWTPHAIAYETVPASRLKLSYYYRRNRDHARTVHLERAKNQKNGTLWRTFKSVLSRVYKVLVGSLLLPIYRERGLLTIAANLGSLVGFIDGARGKKSMHYVDIDGY
;
A
#
# COMPACT_ATOMS: atom_id res chain seq x y z
N MET A 1 -7.60 -1.65 14.98
CA MET A 1 -7.29 -2.16 13.63
C MET A 1 -6.48 -3.44 13.73
N LEU A 2 -5.31 -3.47 14.35
CA LEU A 2 -4.48 -4.67 14.51
C LEU A 2 -5.23 -5.93 14.95
N GLN A 3 -6.13 -5.84 15.94
CA GLN A 3 -6.92 -6.99 16.39
C GLN A 3 -7.73 -7.64 15.26
N LYS A 4 -8.29 -6.85 14.34
CA LYS A 4 -9.06 -7.39 13.20
C LYS A 4 -8.16 -8.09 12.19
N LEU A 5 -6.99 -7.55 11.90
CA LEU A 5 -5.98 -8.20 11.06
C LEU A 5 -5.60 -9.56 11.67
N LEU A 6 -5.21 -9.59 12.93
CA LEU A 6 -4.80 -10.82 13.60
C LEU A 6 -5.93 -11.85 13.67
N MET A 7 -7.18 -11.40 13.87
CA MET A 7 -8.35 -12.29 13.79
C MET A 7 -8.62 -12.83 12.38
N SER A 8 -8.26 -12.09 11.33
CA SER A 8 -8.33 -12.62 9.95
C SER A 8 -7.21 -13.63 9.70
N TYR A 9 -6.01 -13.39 10.20
CA TYR A 9 -4.90 -14.36 10.14
C TYR A 9 -5.20 -15.67 10.88
N ALA A 10 -5.88 -15.60 12.03
CA ALA A 10 -6.30 -16.82 12.74
C ALA A 10 -7.30 -17.69 11.97
N ARG A 11 -7.84 -17.21 10.85
CA ARG A 11 -8.78 -17.92 9.97
C ARG A 11 -8.17 -18.31 8.63
N LEU A 12 -6.88 -18.08 8.44
CA LEU A 12 -6.21 -18.47 7.19
C LEU A 12 -6.28 -19.98 6.96
N ASN A 13 -6.60 -20.35 5.76
CA ASN A 13 -6.43 -21.72 5.28
C ASN A 13 -4.95 -21.93 4.96
N ILE A 14 -4.24 -22.59 5.87
CA ILE A 14 -2.81 -22.90 5.70
C ILE A 14 -2.70 -24.22 4.93
N PRO A 15 -2.03 -24.25 3.75
CA PRO A 15 -1.84 -25.47 3.00
C PRO A 15 -1.01 -26.49 3.80
N GLU A 16 -1.24 -27.79 3.52
CA GLU A 16 -0.47 -28.86 4.11
C GLU A 16 1.03 -28.73 3.76
N GLY A 17 1.89 -28.99 4.73
CA GLY A 17 3.34 -28.87 4.58
C GLY A 17 3.90 -27.44 4.71
N ILE A 18 3.05 -26.43 4.85
CA ILE A 18 3.50 -25.06 5.09
C ILE A 18 3.62 -24.78 6.59
N GLN A 19 4.80 -24.33 7.00
CA GLN A 19 5.04 -23.79 8.34
C GLN A 19 4.92 -22.26 8.28
N ILE A 20 4.16 -21.68 9.20
CA ILE A 20 3.94 -20.25 9.27
C ILE A 20 4.44 -19.67 10.60
N CYS A 21 5.10 -18.51 10.50
CA CYS A 21 5.42 -17.66 11.63
C CYS A 21 4.75 -16.30 11.43
N PHE A 22 4.12 -15.79 12.46
CA PHE A 22 3.55 -14.44 12.48
C PHE A 22 4.52 -13.49 13.18
N LEU A 23 5.15 -12.62 12.43
CA LEU A 23 6.02 -11.58 12.97
C LEU A 23 5.26 -10.25 13.00
N ILE A 24 5.02 -9.73 14.19
CA ILE A 24 4.41 -8.44 14.43
C ILE A 24 5.50 -7.47 14.86
N VAL A 25 5.75 -6.44 14.06
CA VAL A 25 6.69 -5.38 14.36
C VAL A 25 5.94 -4.10 14.65
N GLU A 26 6.06 -3.61 15.88
CA GLU A 26 5.51 -2.32 16.28
C GLU A 26 6.56 -1.23 16.06
N ASN A 27 6.27 -0.28 15.19
CA ASN A 27 7.15 0.84 14.88
C ASN A 27 7.01 1.94 15.94
N ASN A 28 7.53 1.67 17.10
CA ASN A 28 7.43 2.48 18.32
C ASN A 28 8.62 2.20 19.23
N HIS A 29 8.76 2.96 20.34
CA HIS A 29 9.79 2.76 21.35
C HIS A 29 9.36 1.76 22.44
N GLU A 30 8.08 1.48 22.57
CA GLU A 30 7.51 0.60 23.61
C GLU A 30 6.49 -0.37 23.02
N LYS A 31 6.35 -1.56 23.67
CA LYS A 31 5.35 -2.56 23.32
C LYS A 31 3.98 -2.18 23.88
N THR A 32 3.08 -1.75 23.02
CA THR A 32 1.73 -1.32 23.43
C THR A 32 0.64 -2.37 23.15
N ALA A 33 0.90 -3.32 22.24
CA ALA A 33 -0.07 -4.30 21.77
C ALA A 33 0.01 -5.69 22.48
N CYS A 34 0.71 -5.80 23.60
CA CYS A 34 0.97 -7.09 24.28
C CYS A 34 -0.29 -7.94 24.52
N SER A 35 -1.38 -7.33 24.98
CA SER A 35 -2.64 -8.04 25.26
C SER A 35 -3.21 -8.67 23.99
N ILE A 36 -3.32 -7.87 22.91
CA ILE A 36 -3.87 -8.32 21.63
C ILE A 36 -3.03 -9.46 21.05
N ILE A 37 -1.71 -9.36 21.17
CA ILE A 37 -0.78 -10.37 20.64
C ILE A 37 -0.82 -11.66 21.45
N ASN A 38 -0.97 -11.59 22.77
CA ASN A 38 -1.13 -12.78 23.61
C ASN A 38 -2.43 -13.51 23.29
N ASP A 39 -3.52 -12.79 23.08
CA ASP A 39 -4.80 -13.38 22.66
C ASP A 39 -4.68 -14.04 21.29
N PHE A 40 -3.97 -13.42 20.35
CA PHE A 40 -3.71 -13.99 19.04
C PHE A 40 -2.85 -15.25 19.12
N ARG A 41 -1.76 -15.23 19.90
CA ARG A 41 -0.86 -16.38 20.12
C ARG A 41 -1.63 -17.61 20.60
N ALA A 42 -2.55 -17.44 21.53
CA ALA A 42 -3.39 -18.54 22.01
C ALA A 42 -4.30 -19.14 20.93
N ARG A 43 -4.72 -18.33 19.95
CA ARG A 43 -5.64 -18.77 18.88
C ARG A 43 -4.95 -19.50 17.75
N VAL A 44 -3.70 -19.15 17.44
CA VAL A 44 -2.97 -19.72 16.29
C VAL A 44 -1.98 -20.82 16.69
N SER A 45 -1.94 -21.19 17.99
CA SER A 45 -1.11 -22.31 18.45
C SER A 45 -1.38 -23.57 17.62
N PRO A 46 -0.34 -24.31 17.16
CA PRO A 46 1.07 -24.20 17.56
C PRO A 46 1.94 -23.25 16.69
N ALA A 47 1.36 -22.43 15.82
CA ALA A 47 2.13 -21.51 14.99
C ALA A 47 2.93 -20.52 15.86
N GLU A 48 4.15 -20.21 15.44
CA GLU A 48 5.00 -19.25 16.11
C GLU A 48 4.47 -17.82 15.95
N VAL A 49 4.51 -17.05 17.03
CA VAL A 49 4.15 -15.62 17.03
C VAL A 49 5.26 -14.82 17.69
N VAL A 50 5.97 -14.04 16.91
CA VAL A 50 7.05 -13.15 17.33
C VAL A 50 6.54 -11.71 17.41
N TYR A 51 6.90 -11.02 18.49
CA TYR A 51 6.56 -9.61 18.69
C TYR A 51 7.82 -8.79 18.94
N ALA A 52 8.14 -7.90 18.00
CA ALA A 52 9.33 -7.08 18.02
C ALA A 52 8.99 -5.57 17.99
N ILE A 53 9.97 -4.75 18.33
CA ILE A 53 9.91 -3.28 18.21
C ILE A 53 10.92 -2.83 17.16
N GLU A 54 10.49 -1.88 16.31
CA GLU A 54 11.40 -1.10 15.50
C GLU A 54 11.36 0.36 15.97
N PRO A 55 12.42 0.82 16.68
CA PRO A 55 12.43 2.16 17.27
C PRO A 55 12.68 3.27 16.24
N VAL A 56 13.24 2.94 15.07
CA VAL A 56 13.43 3.92 13.99
C VAL A 56 12.11 4.12 13.29
N LEU A 57 11.47 5.28 13.53
CA LEU A 57 10.16 5.58 12.97
C LEU A 57 10.19 5.65 11.43
N GLY A 58 9.26 4.97 10.80
CA GLY A 58 9.06 4.97 9.35
C GLY A 58 8.66 3.60 8.83
N ILE A 59 7.76 3.59 7.84
CA ILE A 59 7.22 2.37 7.24
C ILE A 59 8.34 1.48 6.68
N ALA A 60 9.30 2.09 5.97
CA ALA A 60 10.45 1.37 5.41
C ALA A 60 11.32 0.70 6.48
N SER A 61 11.52 1.34 7.63
CA SER A 61 12.29 0.78 8.76
C SER A 61 11.59 -0.46 9.33
N ALA A 62 10.28 -0.37 9.60
CA ALA A 62 9.49 -1.50 10.10
C ALA A 62 9.49 -2.67 9.10
N ARG A 63 9.30 -2.40 7.81
CA ARG A 63 9.31 -3.44 6.76
C ARG A 63 10.69 -4.06 6.58
N ASN A 64 11.77 -3.28 6.67
CA ASN A 64 13.13 -3.81 6.64
C ASN A 64 13.42 -4.68 7.87
N HIS A 65 12.91 -4.33 9.03
CA HIS A 65 13.02 -5.17 10.22
C HIS A 65 12.40 -6.55 9.96
N VAL A 66 11.18 -6.57 9.44
CA VAL A 66 10.49 -7.83 9.08
C VAL A 66 11.26 -8.61 8.02
N LEU A 67 11.70 -7.94 6.94
CA LEU A 67 12.44 -8.58 5.85
C LEU A 67 13.77 -9.17 6.31
N ASN A 68 14.53 -8.44 7.13
CA ASN A 68 15.79 -8.92 7.69
C ASN A 68 15.55 -10.10 8.61
N TYR A 69 14.59 -9.99 9.54
CA TYR A 69 14.26 -11.10 10.45
C TYR A 69 13.92 -12.37 9.64
N ALA A 70 13.03 -12.27 8.65
CA ALA A 70 12.64 -13.43 7.86
C ALA A 70 13.81 -14.01 7.04
N ALA A 71 14.65 -13.16 6.47
CA ALA A 71 15.83 -13.59 5.71
C ALA A 71 16.88 -14.30 6.61
N ASP A 72 17.13 -13.76 7.81
CA ASP A 72 18.15 -14.25 8.73
C ASP A 72 17.73 -15.57 9.45
N HIS A 73 16.41 -15.79 9.60
CA HIS A 73 15.87 -17.00 10.23
C HIS A 73 15.54 -18.12 9.22
N GLY A 74 15.94 -17.96 7.94
CA GLY A 74 15.85 -19.03 6.95
C GLY A 74 14.46 -19.32 6.42
N TYR A 75 13.53 -18.36 6.53
CA TYR A 75 12.21 -18.50 5.87
C TYR A 75 12.36 -18.41 4.34
N ASP A 76 11.51 -19.15 3.61
CA ASP A 76 11.51 -19.15 2.15
C ASP A 76 10.75 -17.98 1.57
N LEU A 77 9.65 -17.60 2.21
CA LEU A 77 8.68 -16.63 1.74
C LEU A 77 8.34 -15.61 2.82
N LEU A 78 7.99 -14.41 2.37
CA LEU A 78 7.50 -13.34 3.23
C LEU A 78 6.24 -12.74 2.62
N THR A 79 5.21 -12.53 3.45
CA THR A 79 4.02 -11.74 3.12
C THR A 79 3.90 -10.55 4.05
N PHE A 80 3.31 -9.45 3.56
CA PHE A 80 2.96 -8.30 4.38
C PHE A 80 1.46 -8.06 4.38
N ALA A 81 0.95 -7.54 5.51
CA ALA A 81 -0.30 -6.81 5.61
C ALA A 81 -0.12 -5.66 6.60
N ASP A 82 -0.76 -4.54 6.31
CA ASP A 82 -0.76 -3.38 7.19
C ASP A 82 -1.82 -3.58 8.31
N ASP A 83 -1.69 -2.90 9.46
CA ASP A 83 -2.54 -3.12 10.64
C ASP A 83 -4.01 -2.72 10.45
N ASP A 84 -4.33 -1.98 9.41
CA ASP A 84 -5.68 -1.59 8.99
C ASP A 84 -6.30 -2.53 7.94
N GLU A 85 -5.62 -3.62 7.61
CA GLU A 85 -6.08 -4.63 6.65
C GLU A 85 -6.70 -5.86 7.33
N GLN A 86 -7.44 -6.62 6.57
CA GLN A 86 -7.98 -7.95 6.88
C GLN A 86 -7.88 -8.80 5.63
N VAL A 87 -7.51 -10.07 5.77
CA VAL A 87 -7.34 -10.98 4.64
C VAL A 87 -8.44 -12.02 4.58
N GLU A 88 -8.81 -12.49 3.38
CA GLU A 88 -9.71 -13.63 3.22
C GLU A 88 -9.03 -14.94 3.62
N PRO A 89 -9.78 -15.97 4.06
CA PRO A 89 -9.20 -17.25 4.47
C PRO A 89 -8.32 -17.90 3.40
N GLN A 90 -8.61 -17.71 2.13
CA GLN A 90 -7.88 -18.26 0.99
C GLN A 90 -6.68 -17.41 0.55
N TRP A 91 -6.48 -16.24 1.15
CA TRP A 91 -5.49 -15.25 0.72
C TRP A 91 -4.08 -15.85 0.55
N LEU A 92 -3.60 -16.58 1.55
CA LEU A 92 -2.28 -17.22 1.51
C LEU A 92 -2.20 -18.28 0.40
N GLN A 93 -3.22 -19.13 0.29
CA GLN A 93 -3.29 -20.18 -0.73
C GLN A 93 -3.25 -19.63 -2.16
N GLU A 94 -3.97 -18.54 -2.42
CA GLU A 94 -4.04 -17.93 -3.75
C GLU A 94 -2.73 -17.18 -4.11
N LEU A 95 -2.02 -16.61 -3.13
CA LEU A 95 -0.68 -16.06 -3.36
C LEU A 95 0.32 -17.18 -3.70
N LEU A 96 0.34 -18.26 -2.92
CA LEU A 96 1.21 -19.42 -3.15
C LEU A 96 0.95 -20.03 -4.53
N LYS A 97 -0.31 -20.28 -4.86
CA LYS A 97 -0.73 -20.86 -6.14
C LYS A 97 -0.25 -20.03 -7.34
N GLU A 98 -0.43 -18.71 -7.30
CA GLU A 98 0.02 -17.82 -8.38
C GLU A 98 1.54 -17.81 -8.48
N ARG A 99 2.24 -17.73 -7.33
CA ARG A 99 3.70 -17.76 -7.27
C ARG A 99 4.25 -19.03 -7.87
N ASP A 100 3.75 -20.18 -7.44
CA ASP A 100 4.26 -21.49 -7.84
C ASP A 100 3.96 -21.79 -9.31
N HIS A 101 2.76 -21.43 -9.78
CA HIS A 101 2.37 -21.63 -11.17
C HIS A 101 3.25 -20.87 -12.17
N HIS A 102 3.72 -19.69 -11.80
CA HIS A 102 4.49 -18.81 -12.66
C HIS A 102 5.95 -18.64 -12.23
N ASN A 103 6.41 -19.33 -11.19
CA ASN A 103 7.75 -19.22 -10.61
C ASN A 103 8.14 -17.76 -10.35
N LEU A 104 7.32 -17.06 -9.58
CA LEU A 104 7.47 -15.63 -9.32
C LEU A 104 8.38 -15.35 -8.12
N ASP A 105 9.21 -14.33 -8.24
CA ASP A 105 9.95 -13.77 -7.11
C ASP A 105 9.05 -12.88 -6.24
N ILE A 106 8.13 -12.15 -6.87
CA ILE A 106 7.16 -11.31 -6.16
C ILE A 106 5.80 -11.44 -6.83
N VAL A 107 4.78 -11.77 -6.03
CA VAL A 107 3.37 -11.77 -6.46
C VAL A 107 2.58 -10.78 -5.64
N GLY A 108 1.80 -9.93 -6.30
CA GLY A 108 0.88 -9.00 -5.65
C GLY A 108 -0.57 -9.41 -5.83
N ALA A 109 -1.44 -8.77 -5.07
CA ALA A 109 -2.87 -9.03 -5.11
C ALA A 109 -3.67 -7.74 -4.79
N PRO A 110 -5.00 -7.73 -4.97
CA PRO A 110 -5.80 -6.55 -4.71
C PRO A 110 -5.95 -6.29 -3.21
N VAL A 111 -5.88 -5.00 -2.86
CA VAL A 111 -6.39 -4.49 -1.59
C VAL A 111 -7.67 -3.74 -1.89
N ARG A 112 -8.81 -4.25 -1.43
CA ARG A 112 -10.13 -3.64 -1.56
C ARG A 112 -10.44 -2.81 -0.32
N PHE A 113 -11.37 -1.86 -0.44
CA PHE A 113 -11.83 -1.18 0.76
C PHE A 113 -12.90 -2.01 1.47
N ALA A 114 -12.72 -2.20 2.79
CA ALA A 114 -13.72 -2.83 3.63
C ALA A 114 -15.00 -1.98 3.65
N PRO A 115 -16.19 -2.60 3.75
CA PRO A 115 -17.41 -1.85 4.00
C PRO A 115 -17.25 -0.95 5.23
N PRO A 116 -17.73 0.30 5.19
CA PRO A 116 -17.55 1.22 6.30
C PRO A 116 -18.31 0.75 7.54
N GLU A 117 -17.64 0.89 8.69
CA GLU A 117 -18.26 0.55 9.96
C GLU A 117 -19.11 1.71 10.50
N GLY A 118 -20.29 1.37 11.01
CA GLY A 118 -21.19 2.34 11.62
C GLY A 118 -21.93 3.24 10.62
N LYS A 119 -22.56 4.29 11.16
CA LYS A 119 -23.36 5.22 10.36
C LYS A 119 -22.47 6.31 9.77
N LEU A 120 -22.37 6.34 8.45
CA LEU A 120 -21.72 7.41 7.73
C LEU A 120 -22.69 8.59 7.53
N SER A 121 -22.16 9.82 7.66
CA SER A 121 -22.85 11.03 7.18
C SER A 121 -23.02 10.98 5.66
N PHE A 122 -23.90 11.82 5.12
CA PHE A 122 -24.13 11.92 3.67
C PHE A 122 -22.82 12.16 2.90
N TRP A 123 -21.98 13.09 3.33
CA TRP A 123 -20.73 13.41 2.68
C TRP A 123 -19.68 12.30 2.78
N GLN A 124 -19.59 11.64 3.94
CA GLN A 124 -18.70 10.49 4.11
C GLN A 124 -19.09 9.32 3.20
N ARG A 125 -20.39 9.09 3.02
CA ARG A 125 -20.90 8.05 2.10
C ARG A 125 -20.51 8.35 0.65
N ILE A 126 -20.69 9.60 0.21
CA ILE A 126 -20.27 10.04 -1.13
C ILE A 126 -18.77 9.80 -1.33
N VAL A 127 -17.95 10.21 -0.38
CA VAL A 127 -16.49 10.03 -0.48
C VAL A 127 -16.13 8.55 -0.52
N TRP A 128 -16.72 7.74 0.35
CA TRP A 128 -16.48 6.30 0.39
C TRP A 128 -16.84 5.63 -0.95
N GLN A 129 -18.01 5.91 -1.50
CA GLN A 129 -18.43 5.39 -2.80
C GLN A 129 -17.49 5.81 -3.91
N GLY A 130 -17.01 7.05 -3.88
CA GLY A 130 -16.03 7.55 -4.84
C GLY A 130 -14.70 6.82 -4.78
N VAL A 131 -14.19 6.59 -3.58
CA VAL A 131 -12.92 5.89 -3.33
C VAL A 131 -13.03 4.41 -3.72
N ASP A 132 -14.08 3.72 -3.28
CA ASP A 132 -14.36 2.32 -3.64
C ASP A 132 -14.45 2.15 -5.16
N LYS A 133 -15.17 3.04 -5.85
CA LYS A 133 -15.28 3.01 -7.32
C LYS A 133 -13.94 3.23 -8.03
N VAL A 134 -13.07 4.10 -7.49
CA VAL A 134 -11.71 4.31 -8.03
C VAL A 134 -10.87 3.04 -7.85
N ASN A 135 -10.93 2.42 -6.68
CA ASN A 135 -10.22 1.19 -6.35
C ASN A 135 -10.66 0.03 -7.25
N ARG A 136 -11.97 -0.25 -7.35
CA ARG A 136 -12.52 -1.29 -8.24
C ARG A 136 -12.15 -1.06 -9.71
N ASN A 137 -12.15 0.18 -10.19
CA ASN A 137 -11.70 0.46 -11.56
C ASN A 137 -10.19 0.21 -11.75
N ALA A 138 -9.38 0.40 -10.71
CA ALA A 138 -7.97 0.06 -10.76
C ALA A 138 -7.78 -1.46 -10.79
N GLU A 139 -8.49 -2.20 -9.95
CA GLU A 139 -8.50 -3.67 -9.94
C GLU A 139 -8.95 -4.24 -11.30
N ASN A 140 -10.05 -3.74 -11.88
CA ASN A 140 -10.52 -4.20 -13.20
C ASN A 140 -9.48 -3.98 -14.30
N ARG A 141 -8.71 -2.87 -14.24
CA ARG A 141 -7.60 -2.65 -15.17
C ARG A 141 -6.45 -3.64 -14.95
N SER A 142 -6.20 -4.02 -13.70
CA SER A 142 -5.19 -5.03 -13.37
C SER A 142 -5.60 -6.41 -13.86
N ILE A 143 -6.87 -6.79 -13.68
CA ILE A 143 -7.46 -8.03 -14.22
C ILE A 143 -7.27 -8.08 -15.75
N LYS A 144 -7.67 -7.01 -16.44
CA LYS A 144 -7.51 -6.94 -17.90
C LYS A 144 -6.06 -7.09 -18.34
N LYS A 145 -5.11 -6.42 -17.66
CA LYS A 145 -3.68 -6.57 -17.96
C LYS A 145 -3.19 -7.99 -17.73
N ARG A 146 -3.67 -8.66 -16.68
CA ARG A 146 -3.34 -10.07 -16.43
C ARG A 146 -3.86 -10.97 -17.55
N GLU A 147 -5.09 -10.79 -17.99
CA GLU A 147 -5.69 -11.50 -19.13
C GLU A 147 -4.92 -11.28 -20.44
N GLU A 148 -4.31 -10.09 -20.61
CA GLU A 148 -3.43 -9.77 -21.74
C GLU A 148 -1.99 -10.33 -21.57
N GLY A 149 -1.70 -11.13 -20.54
CA GLY A 149 -0.35 -11.66 -20.27
C GLY A 149 0.63 -10.60 -19.73
N LYS A 150 0.14 -9.48 -19.21
CA LYS A 150 0.94 -8.33 -18.75
C LYS A 150 0.96 -8.19 -17.22
N ALA A 151 0.70 -9.27 -16.49
CA ALA A 151 0.70 -9.26 -15.01
C ALA A 151 2.02 -8.75 -14.42
N GLY A 152 3.15 -9.14 -14.99
CA GLY A 152 4.48 -8.69 -14.58
C GLY A 152 4.78 -7.20 -14.76
N GLN A 153 3.90 -6.44 -15.43
CA GLN A 153 4.02 -4.98 -15.58
C GLN A 153 3.17 -4.21 -14.55
N LEU A 154 2.41 -4.91 -13.73
CA LEU A 154 1.60 -4.30 -12.68
C LEU A 154 2.50 -3.85 -11.54
N LYS A 155 2.29 -2.63 -11.08
CA LYS A 155 2.93 -2.13 -9.87
C LYS A 155 2.31 -2.81 -8.66
N LEU A 156 3.14 -3.33 -7.79
CA LEU A 156 2.72 -4.06 -6.60
C LEU A 156 2.83 -3.14 -5.38
N ALA A 157 1.79 -3.14 -4.56
CA ALA A 157 1.79 -2.54 -3.23
C ALA A 157 2.04 -3.63 -2.19
N THR A 158 2.68 -3.30 -1.08
CA THR A 158 3.06 -4.29 -0.07
C THR A 158 1.92 -4.76 0.82
N GLY A 159 0.78 -4.07 0.84
CA GLY A 159 -0.38 -4.46 1.66
C GLY A 159 -0.97 -5.84 1.32
N SER A 160 -0.79 -6.33 0.10
CA SER A 160 -1.20 -7.69 -0.28
C SER A 160 -0.24 -8.27 -1.30
N TRP A 161 0.88 -8.81 -0.82
CA TRP A 161 1.89 -9.44 -1.68
C TRP A 161 2.65 -10.55 -0.96
N MET A 162 3.39 -11.34 -1.75
CA MET A 162 4.33 -12.33 -1.27
C MET A 162 5.64 -12.18 -2.03
N GLY A 163 6.76 -12.26 -1.32
CA GLY A 163 8.10 -12.22 -1.89
C GLY A 163 8.90 -13.49 -1.57
N ASN A 164 9.69 -13.95 -2.54
CA ASN A 164 10.66 -15.03 -2.39
C ASN A 164 11.92 -14.48 -1.70
N LEU A 165 12.25 -14.99 -0.53
CA LEU A 165 13.38 -14.48 0.26
C LEU A 165 14.74 -14.81 -0.34
N ASP A 166 14.87 -15.83 -1.19
CA ASP A 166 16.13 -16.09 -1.91
C ASP A 166 16.47 -14.96 -2.87
N PHE A 167 15.45 -14.39 -3.56
CA PHE A 167 15.64 -13.19 -4.35
C PHE A 167 16.13 -12.01 -3.51
N PHE A 168 15.53 -11.76 -2.35
CA PHE A 168 15.93 -10.68 -1.46
C PHE A 168 17.30 -10.90 -0.80
N ARG A 169 17.69 -12.14 -0.52
CA ARG A 169 19.04 -12.49 -0.02
C ARG A 169 20.09 -12.25 -1.10
N SER A 170 19.87 -12.80 -2.30
CA SER A 170 20.85 -12.74 -3.39
C SER A 170 21.02 -11.33 -3.97
N SER A 171 19.94 -10.57 -4.06
CA SER A 171 19.96 -9.20 -4.59
C SER A 171 20.36 -8.14 -3.57
N GLY A 172 20.25 -8.42 -2.29
CA GLY A 172 20.42 -7.44 -1.21
C GLY A 172 19.34 -6.35 -1.16
N LEU A 173 18.25 -6.50 -1.94
CA LEU A 173 17.20 -5.49 -2.05
C LEU A 173 16.51 -5.24 -0.71
N ARG A 174 16.32 -3.96 -0.38
CA ARG A 174 15.66 -3.48 0.83
C ARG A 174 14.80 -2.27 0.53
N PHE A 175 13.87 -1.95 1.43
CA PHE A 175 13.11 -0.70 1.37
C PHE A 175 14.02 0.49 1.66
N ASP A 176 13.89 1.58 0.91
CA ASP A 176 14.70 2.79 1.13
C ASP A 176 14.23 3.54 2.39
N ALA A 177 14.98 3.39 3.48
CA ALA A 177 14.71 4.05 4.74
C ALA A 177 14.85 5.60 4.66
N ALA A 178 15.54 6.13 3.64
CA ALA A 178 15.66 7.57 3.44
C ALA A 178 14.34 8.23 3.03
N LEU A 179 13.37 7.46 2.55
CA LEU A 179 12.00 7.94 2.29
C LEU A 179 11.25 8.28 3.59
N GLY A 180 11.66 7.72 4.72
CA GLY A 180 11.09 8.00 6.04
C GLY A 180 9.57 7.83 6.04
N GLN A 181 8.86 8.90 6.39
CA GLN A 181 7.40 8.97 6.43
C GLN A 181 6.76 9.55 5.16
N ALA A 182 7.51 9.67 4.06
CA ALA A 182 7.00 10.28 2.83
C ALA A 182 6.10 9.35 2.00
N GLY A 183 6.21 8.03 2.21
CA GLY A 183 5.52 7.00 1.41
C GLY A 183 6.14 6.83 0.02
N GLY A 184 5.77 5.76 -0.67
CA GLY A 184 6.27 5.44 -2.01
C GLY A 184 7.38 4.38 -2.01
N GLU A 185 7.72 3.86 -0.84
CA GLU A 185 8.72 2.80 -0.63
C GLU A 185 8.36 1.50 -1.36
N ASP A 186 7.06 1.16 -1.45
CA ASP A 186 6.56 -0.01 -2.20
C ASP A 186 6.87 0.11 -3.68
N TRP A 187 6.57 1.29 -4.23
CA TRP A 187 6.79 1.53 -5.66
C TRP A 187 8.28 1.51 -6.00
N GLN A 188 9.11 2.07 -5.13
CA GLN A 188 10.55 2.07 -5.31
C GLN A 188 11.09 0.65 -5.22
N LEU A 189 10.73 -0.11 -4.19
CA LEU A 189 11.12 -1.51 -4.05
C LEU A 189 10.74 -2.33 -5.29
N TRP A 190 9.50 -2.18 -5.78
CA TRP A 190 9.05 -2.87 -7.00
C TRP A 190 9.87 -2.48 -8.22
N ALA A 191 10.17 -1.18 -8.41
CA ALA A 191 10.95 -0.69 -9.54
C ALA A 191 12.40 -1.21 -9.50
N GLU A 192 13.02 -1.24 -8.33
CA GLU A 192 14.35 -1.78 -8.12
C GLU A 192 14.38 -3.30 -8.30
N ALA A 193 13.39 -4.03 -7.77
CA ALA A 193 13.24 -5.47 -8.00
C ALA A 193 13.18 -5.78 -9.50
N LYS A 194 12.38 -5.03 -10.27
CA LYS A 194 12.30 -5.18 -11.73
C LYS A 194 13.64 -4.88 -12.43
N ALA A 195 14.35 -3.87 -11.98
CA ALA A 195 15.68 -3.54 -12.52
C ALA A 195 16.72 -4.64 -12.24
N LEU A 196 16.56 -5.37 -11.11
CA LEU A 196 17.39 -6.53 -10.73
C LEU A 196 16.91 -7.85 -11.37
N GLY A 197 15.89 -7.81 -12.24
CA GLY A 197 15.42 -8.96 -13.01
C GLY A 197 14.34 -9.80 -12.36
N ALA A 198 13.72 -9.33 -11.25
CA ALA A 198 12.66 -10.05 -10.57
C ALA A 198 11.51 -10.45 -11.51
N GLN A 199 11.10 -11.71 -11.42
CA GLN A 199 9.87 -12.21 -12.03
C GLN A 199 8.70 -11.79 -11.15
N THR A 200 7.85 -10.89 -11.65
CA THR A 200 6.73 -10.37 -10.87
C THR A 200 5.39 -10.72 -11.51
N GLY A 201 4.39 -10.99 -10.70
CA GLY A 201 3.05 -11.32 -11.15
C GLY A 201 1.96 -10.74 -10.24
N TRP A 202 0.71 -11.01 -10.57
CA TRP A 202 -0.42 -10.50 -9.83
C TRP A 202 -1.62 -11.43 -9.98
N THR A 203 -2.28 -11.76 -8.86
CA THR A 203 -3.51 -12.56 -8.82
C THR A 203 -4.70 -11.74 -8.35
N PRO A 204 -5.90 -11.89 -8.94
CA PRO A 204 -7.13 -11.26 -8.46
C PRO A 204 -7.79 -11.99 -7.28
N HIS A 205 -7.26 -13.14 -6.88
CA HIS A 205 -7.95 -14.08 -5.98
C HIS A 205 -7.50 -13.97 -4.53
N ALA A 206 -6.31 -13.45 -4.24
CA ALA A 206 -5.81 -13.25 -2.89
C ALA A 206 -6.27 -11.88 -2.35
N ILE A 207 -7.46 -11.82 -1.77
CA ILE A 207 -8.12 -10.57 -1.42
C ILE A 207 -7.78 -10.14 0.00
N ALA A 208 -7.30 -8.90 0.12
CA ALA A 208 -7.20 -8.16 1.38
C ALA A 208 -8.20 -6.99 1.36
N TYR A 209 -8.63 -6.56 2.55
CA TYR A 209 -9.54 -5.43 2.75
C TYR A 209 -8.92 -4.40 3.68
N GLU A 210 -8.73 -3.17 3.21
CA GLU A 210 -8.29 -2.03 4.02
C GLU A 210 -9.49 -1.35 4.68
N THR A 211 -9.40 -1.09 5.97
CA THR A 211 -10.39 -0.34 6.73
C THR A 211 -10.09 1.15 6.61
N VAL A 212 -10.99 1.91 5.97
CA VAL A 212 -10.85 3.37 5.85
C VAL A 212 -11.52 4.05 7.04
N PRO A 213 -10.77 4.71 7.95
CA PRO A 213 -11.35 5.42 9.08
C PRO A 213 -12.28 6.56 8.61
N ALA A 214 -13.35 6.83 9.38
CA ALA A 214 -14.29 7.90 9.08
C ALA A 214 -13.63 9.29 8.99
N SER A 215 -12.50 9.52 9.68
CA SER A 215 -11.69 10.72 9.60
C SER A 215 -11.08 10.95 8.22
N ARG A 216 -10.75 9.86 7.49
CA ARG A 216 -10.24 9.89 6.12
C ARG A 216 -11.34 10.02 5.05
N LEU A 217 -12.62 9.83 5.41
CA LEU A 217 -13.76 9.95 4.47
C LEU A 217 -14.20 11.43 4.29
N LYS A 218 -13.25 12.29 3.94
CA LYS A 218 -13.46 13.72 3.69
C LYS A 218 -12.74 14.13 2.40
N LEU A 219 -13.37 14.95 1.55
CA LEU A 219 -12.73 15.49 0.35
C LEU A 219 -11.45 16.26 0.68
N SER A 220 -11.44 16.97 1.82
CA SER A 220 -10.25 17.70 2.31
C SER A 220 -9.07 16.78 2.64
N TYR A 221 -9.32 15.53 3.07
CA TYR A 221 -8.26 14.53 3.27
C TYR A 221 -7.60 14.18 1.94
N TYR A 222 -8.38 13.84 0.90
CA TYR A 222 -7.84 13.49 -0.43
C TYR A 222 -7.16 14.67 -1.11
N TYR A 223 -7.67 15.89 -0.91
CA TYR A 223 -6.99 17.10 -1.34
C TYR A 223 -5.59 17.22 -0.68
N ARG A 224 -5.50 17.14 0.66
CA ARG A 224 -4.24 17.25 1.39
C ARG A 224 -3.26 16.14 1.03
N ARG A 225 -3.71 14.86 1.05
CA ARG A 225 -2.90 13.71 0.66
C ARG A 225 -2.27 13.89 -0.73
N ASN A 226 -3.07 14.29 -1.72
CA ASN A 226 -2.57 14.47 -3.08
C ASN A 226 -1.67 15.71 -3.22
N ARG A 227 -1.92 16.77 -2.45
CA ARG A 227 -1.04 17.93 -2.38
C ARG A 227 0.36 17.51 -1.89
N ASP A 228 0.41 16.78 -0.79
CA ASP A 228 1.66 16.42 -0.16
C ASP A 228 2.42 15.37 -0.98
N HIS A 229 1.74 14.41 -1.56
CA HIS A 229 2.33 13.49 -2.53
C HIS A 229 2.92 14.22 -3.76
N ALA A 230 2.21 15.20 -4.33
CA ALA A 230 2.71 15.96 -5.47
C ALA A 230 3.94 16.81 -5.13
N ARG A 231 4.04 17.33 -3.88
CA ARG A 231 5.25 18.01 -3.38
C ARG A 231 6.44 17.05 -3.36
N THR A 232 6.27 15.87 -2.74
CA THR A 232 7.33 14.84 -2.65
C THR A 232 7.82 14.48 -4.05
N VAL A 233 6.91 14.12 -4.96
CA VAL A 233 7.25 13.78 -6.36
C VAL A 233 8.01 14.90 -7.06
N HIS A 234 7.64 16.18 -6.83
CA HIS A 234 8.38 17.31 -7.42
C HIS A 234 9.79 17.42 -6.87
N LEU A 235 9.96 17.32 -5.55
CA LEU A 235 11.25 17.44 -4.89
C LEU A 235 12.21 16.29 -5.28
N GLU A 236 11.71 15.06 -5.39
CA GLU A 236 12.48 13.91 -5.87
C GLU A 236 12.94 14.10 -7.32
N ARG A 237 12.03 14.56 -8.20
CA ARG A 237 12.39 14.88 -9.58
C ARG A 237 13.47 15.97 -9.66
N ALA A 238 13.39 16.97 -8.79
CA ALA A 238 14.37 18.04 -8.73
C ALA A 238 15.74 17.54 -8.24
N LYS A 239 15.79 16.58 -7.32
CA LYS A 239 17.03 15.96 -6.85
C LYS A 239 17.69 15.09 -7.93
N ASN A 240 16.91 14.24 -8.60
CA ASN A 240 17.41 13.19 -9.48
C ASN A 240 17.66 13.65 -10.92
N GLN A 241 17.05 14.74 -11.36
CA GLN A 241 17.15 15.23 -12.76
C GLN A 241 17.17 16.75 -12.82
N LYS A 242 18.36 17.34 -12.87
CA LYS A 242 18.53 18.80 -13.04
C LYS A 242 17.93 19.31 -14.36
N ASN A 243 17.99 18.53 -15.44
CA ASN A 243 17.48 18.92 -16.77
C ASN A 243 16.11 18.26 -17.03
N GLY A 244 15.10 19.06 -17.36
CA GLY A 244 13.75 18.58 -17.74
C GLY A 244 12.70 18.53 -16.61
N THR A 245 13.07 18.79 -15.36
CA THR A 245 12.12 18.80 -14.22
C THR A 245 10.98 19.80 -14.43
N LEU A 246 11.29 21.00 -14.91
CA LEU A 246 10.31 22.06 -15.18
C LEU A 246 9.31 21.62 -16.26
N TRP A 247 9.80 21.04 -17.37
CA TRP A 247 8.94 20.55 -18.44
C TRP A 247 8.01 19.40 -18.02
N ARG A 248 8.55 18.44 -17.24
CA ARG A 248 7.74 17.34 -16.70
C ARG A 248 6.71 17.84 -15.69
N THR A 249 7.08 18.81 -14.85
CA THR A 249 6.17 19.45 -13.91
C THR A 249 5.09 20.21 -14.65
N PHE A 250 5.43 20.97 -15.69
CA PHE A 250 4.45 21.68 -16.55
C PHE A 250 3.45 20.71 -17.18
N LYS A 251 3.91 19.62 -17.80
CA LYS A 251 3.02 18.57 -18.33
C LYS A 251 2.12 17.97 -17.25
N SER A 252 2.65 17.76 -16.05
CA SER A 252 1.89 17.25 -14.92
C SER A 252 0.79 18.22 -14.49
N VAL A 253 1.11 19.50 -14.40
CA VAL A 253 0.16 20.59 -14.07
C VAL A 253 -0.93 20.67 -15.12
N LEU A 254 -0.57 20.72 -16.41
CA LEU A 254 -1.54 20.79 -17.51
C LEU A 254 -2.51 19.60 -17.50
N SER A 255 -1.98 18.38 -17.29
CA SER A 255 -2.80 17.18 -17.15
C SER A 255 -3.79 17.25 -15.98
N ARG A 256 -3.41 17.86 -14.84
CA ARG A 256 -4.31 18.03 -13.69
C ARG A 256 -5.37 19.09 -13.93
N VAL A 257 -4.99 20.22 -14.56
CA VAL A 257 -5.96 21.24 -14.99
C VAL A 257 -7.00 20.62 -15.90
N TYR A 258 -6.57 19.90 -16.94
CA TYR A 258 -7.48 19.18 -17.83
C TYR A 258 -8.42 18.24 -17.06
N LYS A 259 -7.90 17.42 -16.12
CA LYS A 259 -8.70 16.49 -15.32
C LYS A 259 -9.69 17.21 -14.40
N VAL A 260 -9.34 18.38 -13.86
CA VAL A 260 -10.27 19.20 -13.08
C VAL A 260 -11.39 19.72 -13.97
N LEU A 261 -11.08 20.30 -15.13
CA LEU A 261 -12.07 20.83 -16.06
C LEU A 261 -13.01 19.75 -16.56
N VAL A 262 -12.47 18.62 -17.03
CA VAL A 262 -13.28 17.48 -17.50
C VAL A 262 -14.09 16.88 -16.36
N GLY A 263 -13.47 16.73 -15.17
CA GLY A 263 -14.16 16.22 -13.98
C GLY A 263 -15.32 17.11 -13.56
N SER A 264 -15.18 18.45 -13.66
CA SER A 264 -16.24 19.40 -13.35
C SER A 264 -17.36 19.37 -14.40
N LEU A 265 -17.01 19.31 -15.68
CA LEU A 265 -17.98 19.22 -16.78
C LEU A 265 -18.80 17.93 -16.72
N LEU A 266 -18.14 16.81 -16.40
CA LEU A 266 -18.74 15.48 -16.33
C LEU A 266 -19.22 15.11 -14.91
N LEU A 267 -19.27 16.06 -13.99
CA LEU A 267 -19.72 15.82 -12.61
C LEU A 267 -21.10 15.18 -12.53
N PRO A 268 -22.11 15.57 -13.34
CA PRO A 268 -23.43 14.93 -13.32
C PRO A 268 -23.39 13.43 -13.66
N ILE A 269 -22.41 13.01 -14.48
CA ILE A 269 -22.22 11.61 -14.90
C ILE A 269 -21.36 10.84 -13.90
N TYR A 270 -20.25 11.43 -13.48
CA TYR A 270 -19.27 10.77 -12.60
C TYR A 270 -19.55 10.93 -11.12
N ARG A 271 -20.50 11.80 -10.74
CA ARG A 271 -20.99 11.98 -9.37
C ARG A 271 -19.84 11.93 -8.31
N GLU A 272 -19.89 10.94 -7.42
CA GLU A 272 -18.98 10.76 -6.28
C GLU A 272 -17.51 10.66 -6.73
N ARG A 273 -17.25 9.91 -7.80
CA ARG A 273 -15.90 9.78 -8.38
C ARG A 273 -15.42 11.11 -8.96
N GLY A 274 -16.32 11.90 -9.55
CA GLY A 274 -16.00 13.23 -10.08
C GLY A 274 -15.51 14.16 -8.99
N LEU A 275 -16.24 14.26 -7.87
CA LEU A 275 -15.88 15.09 -6.72
C LEU A 275 -14.50 14.71 -6.14
N LEU A 276 -14.27 13.41 -5.95
CA LEU A 276 -12.99 12.91 -5.46
C LEU A 276 -11.85 13.24 -6.43
N THR A 277 -12.07 13.05 -7.74
CA THR A 277 -11.07 13.34 -8.79
C THR A 277 -10.74 14.84 -8.82
N ILE A 278 -11.72 15.72 -8.69
CA ILE A 278 -11.51 17.17 -8.64
C ILE A 278 -10.69 17.52 -7.40
N ALA A 279 -11.09 17.07 -6.20
CA ALA A 279 -10.38 17.36 -4.95
C ALA A 279 -8.92 16.88 -5.01
N ALA A 280 -8.67 15.66 -5.48
CA ALA A 280 -7.33 15.10 -5.61
C ALA A 280 -6.45 15.87 -6.60
N ASN A 281 -6.99 16.24 -7.78
CA ASN A 281 -6.21 16.97 -8.77
C ASN A 281 -5.97 18.43 -8.37
N LEU A 282 -6.91 19.10 -7.69
CA LEU A 282 -6.70 20.43 -7.10
C LEU A 282 -5.58 20.36 -6.04
N GLY A 283 -5.61 19.35 -5.16
CA GLY A 283 -4.52 19.12 -4.22
C GLY A 283 -3.18 18.95 -4.93
N SER A 284 -3.12 18.10 -5.96
CA SER A 284 -1.89 17.89 -6.73
C SER A 284 -1.38 19.18 -7.41
N LEU A 285 -2.25 20.03 -7.96
CA LEU A 285 -1.88 21.32 -8.55
C LEU A 285 -1.17 22.20 -7.52
N VAL A 286 -1.78 22.37 -6.35
CA VAL A 286 -1.18 23.14 -5.26
C VAL A 286 0.13 22.51 -4.80
N GLY A 287 0.19 21.18 -4.70
CA GLY A 287 1.39 20.44 -4.32
C GLY A 287 2.57 20.67 -5.26
N PHE A 288 2.36 20.69 -6.58
CA PHE A 288 3.42 21.00 -7.55
C PHE A 288 3.89 22.45 -7.43
N ILE A 289 2.99 23.41 -7.22
CA ILE A 289 3.33 24.82 -7.01
C ILE A 289 4.14 24.98 -5.71
N ASP A 290 3.70 24.36 -4.62
CA ASP A 290 4.38 24.39 -3.33
C ASP A 290 5.76 23.72 -3.39
N GLY A 291 5.87 22.58 -4.10
CA GLY A 291 7.15 21.88 -4.35
C GLY A 291 8.14 22.77 -5.13
N ALA A 292 7.65 23.48 -6.16
CA ALA A 292 8.46 24.43 -6.92
C ALA A 292 8.95 25.61 -6.08
N ARG A 293 8.22 25.95 -4.99
CA ARG A 293 8.60 26.94 -3.99
C ARG A 293 9.48 26.39 -2.87
N GLY A 294 9.89 25.12 -2.94
CA GLY A 294 10.78 24.47 -1.97
C GLY A 294 10.10 24.04 -0.66
N LYS A 295 8.77 24.07 -0.55
CA LYS A 295 8.08 23.60 0.65
C LYS A 295 8.19 22.07 0.78
N LYS A 296 8.56 21.58 1.98
CA LYS A 296 8.64 20.14 2.29
C LYS A 296 7.25 19.55 2.58
N SER A 297 7.08 18.26 2.32
CA SER A 297 5.87 17.51 2.70
C SER A 297 5.91 17.17 4.19
N MET A 298 4.73 17.19 4.86
CA MET A 298 4.58 16.83 6.27
C MET A 298 3.42 15.81 6.45
N HIS A 299 3.10 15.04 5.42
CA HIS A 299 1.87 14.24 5.39
C HIS A 299 1.75 13.19 6.51
N TYR A 300 2.87 12.61 6.93
CA TYR A 300 2.90 11.59 7.98
C TYR A 300 3.37 12.11 9.35
N VAL A 301 3.59 13.42 9.50
CA VAL A 301 3.91 14.03 10.79
C VAL A 301 2.63 14.24 11.62
N ASP A 302 1.49 14.47 10.95
CA ASP A 302 0.16 14.53 11.57
C ASP A 302 -0.56 13.21 11.28
N ILE A 303 -0.13 12.13 11.92
CA ILE A 303 -0.87 10.88 11.92
C ILE A 303 -2.02 11.03 12.94
N ASP A 304 -3.09 11.69 12.54
CA ASP A 304 -4.40 11.55 13.16
C ASP A 304 -4.91 10.13 12.87
N GLY A 305 -4.45 9.18 13.61
CA GLY A 305 -4.71 7.80 13.33
C GLY A 305 -5.13 6.96 14.53
N TYR A 306 -5.47 7.56 15.66
CA TYR A 306 -6.02 6.79 16.80
C TYR A 306 -7.08 7.58 17.52
#